data_e82f5ffbf0df7ab2362a6db5629f0052
#
_entry.id   e82f5ffbf0df7ab2362a6db5629f0052
#
_cell.length_a   1.000
_cell.length_b   1.000
_cell.length_c   1.000
_cell.angle_alpha   90.00
_cell.angle_beta   90.00
_cell.angle_gamma   90.00
#
_symmetry.space_group_name_H-M   'P 1'
#
loop_
_entity.id
_entity.type
_entity.pdbx_description
1 polymer ?
#
loop_
_entity_poly.entity_id
_entity_poly.type
_entity_poly.pdbx_seq_one_letter_code
_entity_poly.pdbx_strand_id
1 'polypeptide(L)'
;MAETGDIHVRDMRPDDADVVVDVLTGAFLDFPPVQIVVGTDAGAKERLRRLNQLTVNGTKSARFLVAERDDAVLGVLQSADQPGCFEMGGRQMLSMLPILGPRLLSAIRMFREVSKLHPDTPHRHLSQVAVDPAAQGQGVGSVLMGAYCASCDEDDLPGYLETVAWADPSKPSQQRLYERYGFVLAHESPGGDGWTGLTMTREPGASTSTT
;
A
#
# COMPACT_ATOMS: atom_id res chain seq x y z
N MET A 1 -21.88 9.31 -26.45
CA MET A 1 -20.62 8.74 -25.89
C MET A 1 -20.13 9.80 -24.95
N ALA A 2 -20.17 9.54 -23.64
CA ALA A 2 -19.55 10.45 -22.67
C ALA A 2 -18.04 10.39 -22.91
N GLU A 3 -17.38 11.51 -23.11
CA GLU A 3 -15.93 11.61 -23.06
C GLU A 3 -15.51 11.18 -21.67
N THR A 4 -14.84 10.05 -21.59
CA THR A 4 -14.26 9.58 -20.32
C THR A 4 -13.12 10.53 -20.03
N GLY A 5 -13.28 11.41 -19.04
CA GLY A 5 -12.24 12.36 -18.63
C GLY A 5 -10.92 11.65 -18.32
N ASP A 6 -9.81 12.35 -18.49
CA ASP A 6 -8.48 11.83 -18.18
C ASP A 6 -8.32 11.58 -16.68
N ILE A 7 -7.58 10.52 -16.32
CA ILE A 7 -7.25 10.25 -14.91
C ILE A 7 -6.09 11.15 -14.51
N HIS A 8 -6.30 11.96 -13.48
CA HIS A 8 -5.30 12.86 -12.91
C HIS A 8 -4.80 12.35 -11.56
N VAL A 9 -3.50 12.50 -11.30
CA VAL A 9 -2.91 12.20 -9.99
C VAL A 9 -2.58 13.50 -9.28
N ARG A 10 -2.97 13.60 -8.02
CA ARG A 10 -2.67 14.73 -7.13
C ARG A 10 -2.42 14.29 -5.69
N ASP A 11 -1.87 15.16 -4.89
CA ASP A 11 -1.84 14.95 -3.44
C ASP A 11 -3.27 14.89 -2.86
N MET A 12 -3.46 14.05 -1.85
CA MET A 12 -4.72 13.90 -1.13
C MET A 12 -5.09 15.22 -0.43
N ARG A 13 -6.33 15.63 -0.54
CA ARG A 13 -6.91 16.75 0.21
C ARG A 13 -7.55 16.25 1.52
N PRO A 14 -7.74 17.09 2.53
CA PRO A 14 -8.44 16.69 3.76
C PRO A 14 -9.84 16.11 3.51
N ASP A 15 -10.56 16.63 2.54
CA ASP A 15 -11.91 16.20 2.20
C ASP A 15 -11.95 14.81 1.51
N ASP A 16 -10.81 14.30 1.02
CA ASP A 16 -10.72 12.97 0.45
C ASP A 16 -10.61 11.86 1.52
N ALA A 17 -10.39 12.22 2.78
CA ALA A 17 -10.01 11.26 3.83
C ALA A 17 -10.98 10.08 3.96
N ASP A 18 -12.27 10.33 3.95
CA ASP A 18 -13.27 9.27 4.12
C ASP A 18 -13.31 8.33 2.91
N VAL A 19 -13.27 8.85 1.69
CA VAL A 19 -13.27 8.02 0.48
C VAL A 19 -11.96 7.22 0.36
N VAL A 20 -10.82 7.81 0.72
CA VAL A 20 -9.52 7.11 0.75
C VAL A 20 -9.56 5.96 1.76
N VAL A 21 -10.11 6.17 2.96
CA VAL A 21 -10.29 5.10 3.96
C VAL A 21 -11.16 3.97 3.42
N ASP A 22 -12.24 4.29 2.72
CA ASP A 22 -13.15 3.29 2.17
C ASP A 22 -12.50 2.49 1.03
N VAL A 23 -11.77 3.15 0.12
CA VAL A 23 -11.00 2.48 -0.96
C VAL A 23 -9.94 1.54 -0.37
N LEU A 24 -9.14 2.01 0.59
CA LEU A 24 -8.13 1.18 1.26
C LEU A 24 -8.77 -0.01 1.98
N THR A 25 -9.88 0.21 2.68
CA THR A 25 -10.57 -0.84 3.42
C THR A 25 -11.12 -1.91 2.47
N GLY A 26 -11.72 -1.50 1.35
CA GLY A 26 -12.24 -2.42 0.35
C GLY A 26 -11.15 -3.25 -0.32
N ALA A 27 -10.03 -2.61 -0.67
CA ALA A 27 -8.95 -3.26 -1.41
C ALA A 27 -8.14 -4.26 -0.55
N PHE A 28 -7.99 -4.01 0.75
CA PHE A 28 -7.09 -4.79 1.60
C PHE A 28 -7.77 -5.76 2.57
N LEU A 29 -9.11 -5.82 2.60
CA LEU A 29 -9.84 -6.69 3.54
C LEU A 29 -9.46 -8.17 3.38
N ASP A 30 -9.26 -8.61 2.15
CA ASP A 30 -8.92 -10.01 1.82
C ASP A 30 -7.41 -10.22 1.64
N PHE A 31 -6.59 -9.22 1.94
CA PHE A 31 -5.14 -9.32 1.83
C PHE A 31 -4.56 -10.09 3.04
N PRO A 32 -3.85 -11.23 2.84
CA PRO A 32 -3.46 -12.12 3.93
C PRO A 32 -2.68 -11.46 5.07
N PRO A 33 -1.65 -10.61 4.82
CA PRO A 33 -0.98 -9.89 5.90
C PRO A 33 -1.92 -9.03 6.73
N VAL A 34 -2.92 -8.40 6.11
CA VAL A 34 -3.93 -7.61 6.81
C VAL A 34 -4.83 -8.50 7.66
N GLN A 35 -5.23 -9.67 7.15
CA GLN A 35 -6.05 -10.64 7.91
C GLN A 35 -5.34 -11.16 9.17
N ILE A 36 -4.01 -11.27 9.17
CA ILE A 36 -3.24 -11.60 10.38
C ILE A 36 -3.48 -10.54 11.47
N VAL A 37 -3.58 -9.28 11.10
CA VAL A 37 -3.77 -8.14 12.01
C VAL A 37 -5.23 -8.00 12.43
N VAL A 38 -6.14 -7.91 11.46
CA VAL A 38 -7.54 -7.58 11.74
C VAL A 38 -8.44 -8.80 11.95
N GLY A 39 -7.96 -10.00 11.58
CA GLY A 39 -8.75 -11.25 11.59
C GLY A 39 -9.65 -11.38 10.38
N THR A 40 -10.47 -12.46 10.39
CA THR A 40 -11.40 -12.80 9.30
C THR A 40 -12.86 -12.87 9.78
N ASP A 41 -13.13 -12.51 11.04
CA ASP A 41 -14.48 -12.49 11.61
C ASP A 41 -15.29 -11.26 11.16
N ALA A 42 -16.58 -11.22 11.48
CA ALA A 42 -17.49 -10.15 11.08
C ALA A 42 -17.04 -8.73 11.50
N GLY A 43 -16.16 -8.59 12.48
CA GLY A 43 -15.59 -7.31 12.92
C GLY A 43 -14.34 -6.88 12.16
N ALA A 44 -13.79 -7.72 11.25
CA ALA A 44 -12.52 -7.45 10.58
C ALA A 44 -12.57 -6.16 9.74
N LYS A 45 -13.64 -5.96 8.97
CA LYS A 45 -13.82 -4.77 8.13
C LYS A 45 -13.81 -3.47 8.96
N GLU A 46 -14.51 -3.46 10.07
CA GLU A 46 -14.57 -2.27 10.94
C GLU A 46 -13.21 -2.00 11.59
N ARG A 47 -12.50 -3.03 12.05
CA ARG A 47 -11.14 -2.88 12.57
C ARG A 47 -10.18 -2.30 11.52
N LEU A 48 -10.22 -2.83 10.29
CA LEU A 48 -9.40 -2.33 9.19
C LEU A 48 -9.74 -0.87 8.86
N ARG A 49 -11.03 -0.53 8.77
CA ARG A 49 -11.48 0.84 8.53
C ARG A 49 -10.94 1.81 9.58
N ARG A 50 -11.03 1.44 10.86
CA ARG A 50 -10.51 2.26 11.96
C ARG A 50 -8.98 2.38 11.95
N LEU A 51 -8.26 1.34 11.56
CA LEU A 51 -6.80 1.41 11.36
C LEU A 51 -6.44 2.36 10.22
N ASN A 52 -7.14 2.25 9.08
CA ASN A 52 -6.94 3.15 7.95
C ASN A 52 -7.25 4.60 8.32
N GLN A 53 -8.31 4.86 9.12
CA GLN A 53 -8.60 6.19 9.66
C GLN A 53 -7.46 6.74 10.52
N LEU A 54 -6.84 5.91 11.38
CA LEU A 54 -5.68 6.33 12.17
C LEU A 54 -4.49 6.66 11.28
N THR A 55 -4.27 5.89 10.22
CA THR A 55 -3.15 6.10 9.29
C THR A 55 -3.36 7.37 8.46
N VAL A 56 -4.52 7.51 7.83
CA VAL A 56 -4.86 8.65 6.97
C VAL A 56 -4.83 9.98 7.75
N ASN A 57 -5.38 9.99 8.97
CA ASN A 57 -5.49 11.22 9.77
C ASN A 57 -4.29 11.49 10.68
N GLY A 58 -3.42 10.51 10.92
CA GLY A 58 -2.40 10.58 11.96
C GLY A 58 -0.95 10.57 11.48
N THR A 59 -0.67 10.13 10.27
CA THR A 59 0.71 9.92 9.81
C THR A 59 1.21 11.14 9.02
N LYS A 60 1.89 12.06 9.73
CA LYS A 60 2.43 13.31 9.12
C LYS A 60 3.55 13.08 8.10
N SER A 61 4.23 11.94 8.17
CA SER A 61 5.35 11.59 7.30
C SER A 61 4.95 10.74 6.09
N ALA A 62 3.70 10.29 6.02
CA ALA A 62 3.20 9.58 4.86
C ALA A 62 2.65 10.57 3.82
N ARG A 63 3.02 10.33 2.56
CA ARG A 63 2.43 11.02 1.41
C ARG A 63 1.32 10.16 0.83
N PHE A 64 0.17 10.78 0.59
CA PHE A 64 -0.96 10.14 -0.09
C PHE A 64 -1.18 10.82 -1.43
N LEU A 65 -1.13 10.03 -2.50
CA LEU A 65 -1.55 10.44 -3.84
C LEU A 65 -2.92 9.82 -4.13
N VAL A 66 -3.80 10.59 -4.74
CA VAL A 66 -5.09 10.10 -5.23
C VAL A 66 -5.15 10.22 -6.75
N ALA A 67 -5.71 9.21 -7.39
CA ALA A 67 -6.11 9.27 -8.78
C ALA A 67 -7.59 9.65 -8.86
N GLU A 68 -7.91 10.73 -9.56
CA GLU A 68 -9.28 11.22 -9.72
C GLU A 68 -9.67 11.35 -11.18
N ARG A 69 -10.97 11.29 -11.42
CA ARG A 69 -11.64 11.60 -12.68
C ARG A 69 -12.97 12.26 -12.36
N ASP A 70 -13.24 13.43 -12.96
CA ASP A 70 -14.50 14.17 -12.76
C ASP A 70 -14.80 14.39 -11.25
N ASP A 71 -13.80 14.82 -10.48
CA ASP A 71 -13.82 15.02 -9.03
C ASP A 71 -14.08 13.75 -8.18
N ALA A 72 -14.15 12.57 -8.81
CA ALA A 72 -14.29 11.30 -8.10
C ALA A 72 -12.92 10.64 -7.84
N VAL A 73 -12.60 10.30 -6.61
CA VAL A 73 -11.41 9.53 -6.25
C VAL A 73 -11.61 8.07 -6.67
N LEU A 74 -10.75 7.59 -7.56
CA LEU A 74 -10.79 6.24 -8.12
C LEU A 74 -9.75 5.30 -7.50
N GLY A 75 -8.72 5.85 -6.88
CA GLY A 75 -7.65 5.07 -6.27
C GLY A 75 -6.73 5.93 -5.44
N VAL A 76 -5.91 5.28 -4.64
CA VAL A 76 -4.99 5.91 -3.69
C VAL A 76 -3.67 5.16 -3.65
N LEU A 77 -2.59 5.90 -3.45
CA LEU A 77 -1.26 5.38 -3.19
C LEU A 77 -0.71 6.07 -1.94
N GLN A 78 -0.20 5.28 -1.01
CA GLN A 78 0.50 5.76 0.18
C GLN A 78 1.98 5.40 0.08
N SER A 79 2.83 6.39 0.29
CA SER A 79 4.29 6.21 0.37
C SER A 79 4.88 7.02 1.52
N ALA A 80 6.11 6.65 1.90
CA ALA A 80 6.84 7.35 2.95
C ALA A 80 8.35 7.17 2.76
N ASP A 81 9.13 8.22 3.03
CA ASP A 81 10.59 8.13 2.92
C ASP A 81 11.18 7.53 4.19
N GLN A 82 12.14 6.62 4.03
CA GLN A 82 12.82 5.87 5.07
C GLN A 82 14.34 6.17 5.06
N PRO A 83 15.04 6.05 6.17
CA PRO A 83 14.57 5.73 7.51
C PRO A 83 13.85 6.91 8.17
N GLY A 84 12.87 6.64 9.01
CA GLY A 84 12.20 7.67 9.81
C GLY A 84 10.67 7.55 9.92
N CYS A 85 10.02 6.82 9.01
CA CYS A 85 8.55 6.73 9.01
C CYS A 85 7.97 5.48 9.67
N PHE A 86 8.76 4.45 9.89
CA PHE A 86 8.27 3.15 10.41
C PHE A 86 8.38 3.01 11.93
N GLU A 87 8.88 4.03 12.63
CA GLU A 87 8.86 4.02 14.08
C GLU A 87 7.44 4.30 14.59
N MET A 88 6.66 3.23 14.78
CA MET A 88 5.43 3.33 15.54
C MET A 88 5.77 3.75 16.97
N GLY A 89 5.60 5.03 17.24
CA GLY A 89 5.75 5.57 18.59
C GLY A 89 4.77 4.89 19.56
N GLY A 90 5.13 4.78 20.83
CA GLY A 90 4.29 4.14 21.85
C GLY A 90 2.85 4.72 21.90
N ARG A 91 2.66 5.99 21.58
CA ARG A 91 1.31 6.62 21.51
C ARG A 91 0.48 6.06 20.36
N GLN A 92 1.07 5.83 19.19
CA GLN A 92 0.37 5.25 18.05
C GLN A 92 0.01 3.79 18.32
N MET A 93 0.89 3.03 18.97
CA MET A 93 0.60 1.67 19.42
C MET A 93 -0.54 1.63 20.44
N LEU A 94 -0.60 2.57 21.39
CA LEU A 94 -1.70 2.69 22.35
C LEU A 94 -3.03 3.00 21.67
N SER A 95 -3.03 3.80 20.59
CA SER A 95 -4.26 4.10 19.84
C SER A 95 -4.82 2.90 19.07
N MET A 96 -4.00 1.89 18.78
CA MET A 96 -4.46 0.64 18.15
C MET A 96 -5.07 -0.35 19.14
N LEU A 97 -4.78 -0.22 20.43
CA LEU A 97 -5.26 -1.17 21.45
C LEU A 97 -6.81 -1.30 21.50
N PRO A 98 -7.60 -0.20 21.48
CA PRO A 98 -9.08 -0.31 21.48
C PRO A 98 -9.64 -0.87 20.16
N ILE A 99 -8.83 -0.90 19.09
CA ILE A 99 -9.25 -1.44 17.78
C ILE A 99 -8.94 -2.94 17.70
N LEU A 100 -7.72 -3.31 18.06
CA LEU A 100 -7.19 -4.65 17.85
C LEU A 100 -7.34 -5.56 19.07
N GLY A 101 -7.42 -5.00 20.28
CA GLY A 101 -7.45 -5.79 21.52
C GLY A 101 -6.29 -6.81 21.58
N PRO A 102 -6.57 -8.11 21.83
CA PRO A 102 -5.52 -9.14 21.88
C PRO A 102 -4.75 -9.33 20.59
N ARG A 103 -5.32 -8.96 19.43
CA ARG A 103 -4.67 -9.06 18.11
C ARG A 103 -3.51 -8.08 17.94
N LEU A 104 -3.39 -7.07 18.81
CA LEU A 104 -2.27 -6.13 18.81
C LEU A 104 -0.91 -6.85 18.92
N LEU A 105 -0.84 -7.96 19.67
CA LEU A 105 0.40 -8.75 19.77
C LEU A 105 0.81 -9.37 18.43
N SER A 106 -0.15 -9.86 17.65
CA SER A 106 0.09 -10.40 16.31
C SER A 106 0.53 -9.30 15.35
N ALA A 107 -0.10 -8.12 15.43
CA ALA A 107 0.27 -6.95 14.65
C ALA A 107 1.72 -6.52 14.95
N ILE A 108 2.08 -6.38 16.24
CA ILE A 108 3.45 -6.03 16.66
C ILE A 108 4.47 -7.04 16.13
N ARG A 109 4.17 -8.34 16.25
CA ARG A 109 5.07 -9.39 15.75
C ARG A 109 5.26 -9.24 14.24
N MET A 110 4.18 -9.10 13.48
CA MET A 110 4.24 -8.94 12.03
C MET A 110 5.03 -7.69 11.64
N PHE A 111 4.74 -6.54 12.24
CA PHE A 111 5.48 -5.30 11.97
C PHE A 111 6.98 -5.41 12.27
N ARG A 112 7.36 -6.10 13.36
CA ARG A 112 8.77 -6.34 13.68
C ARG A 112 9.47 -7.24 12.65
N GLU A 113 8.79 -8.25 12.13
CA GLU A 113 9.37 -9.10 11.07
C GLU A 113 9.52 -8.34 9.76
N VAL A 114 8.50 -7.58 9.36
CA VAL A 114 8.54 -6.73 8.16
C VAL A 114 9.64 -5.66 8.29
N SER A 115 9.75 -5.00 9.45
CA SER A 115 10.79 -3.97 9.68
C SER A 115 12.22 -4.46 9.51
N LYS A 116 12.48 -5.75 9.73
CA LYS A 116 13.82 -6.33 9.51
C LYS A 116 14.19 -6.47 8.04
N LEU A 117 13.21 -6.41 7.15
CA LEU A 117 13.40 -6.54 5.70
C LEU A 117 13.69 -5.20 5.03
N HIS A 118 13.42 -4.08 5.73
CA HIS A 118 13.71 -2.75 5.21
C HIS A 118 15.21 -2.51 5.06
N PRO A 119 15.65 -1.93 3.94
CA PRO A 119 17.03 -1.49 3.78
C PRO A 119 17.41 -0.42 4.83
N ASP A 120 18.67 -0.46 5.28
CA ASP A 120 19.22 0.59 6.17
C ASP A 120 19.51 1.90 5.41
N THR A 121 19.54 1.85 4.08
CA THR A 121 19.78 3.01 3.21
C THR A 121 18.51 3.81 2.96
N PRO A 122 18.60 5.12 2.67
CA PRO A 122 17.46 5.92 2.29
C PRO A 122 16.72 5.31 1.10
N HIS A 123 15.39 5.20 1.22
CA HIS A 123 14.51 4.68 0.18
C HIS A 123 13.09 5.21 0.36
N ARG A 124 12.29 5.16 -0.71
CA ARG A 124 10.86 5.48 -0.66
C ARG A 124 10.06 4.20 -0.55
N HIS A 125 9.41 3.99 0.59
CA HIS A 125 8.54 2.85 0.83
C HIS A 125 7.15 3.09 0.23
N LEU A 126 6.73 2.22 -0.70
CA LEU A 126 5.35 2.12 -1.17
C LEU A 126 4.57 1.25 -0.19
N SER A 127 3.86 1.90 0.72
CA SER A 127 3.13 1.20 1.79
C SER A 127 1.82 0.57 1.31
N GLN A 128 1.08 1.28 0.45
CA GLN A 128 -0.21 0.81 -0.07
C GLN A 128 -0.48 1.41 -1.45
N VAL A 129 -1.06 0.63 -2.34
CA VAL A 129 -1.71 1.09 -3.56
C VAL A 129 -3.04 0.37 -3.71
N ALA A 130 -4.11 1.13 -3.87
CA ALA A 130 -5.47 0.62 -3.95
C ALA A 130 -6.26 1.32 -5.05
N VAL A 131 -7.14 0.58 -5.70
CA VAL A 131 -8.07 1.08 -6.72
C VAL A 131 -9.47 0.66 -6.34
N ASP A 132 -10.42 1.58 -6.41
CA ASP A 132 -11.82 1.27 -6.21
C ASP A 132 -12.23 0.11 -7.13
N PRO A 133 -12.91 -0.93 -6.63
CA PRO A 133 -13.34 -2.06 -7.45
C PRO A 133 -14.09 -1.67 -8.72
N ALA A 134 -14.90 -0.61 -8.68
CA ALA A 134 -15.65 -0.11 -9.84
C ALA A 134 -14.75 0.57 -10.90
N ALA A 135 -13.53 0.98 -10.52
CA ALA A 135 -12.55 1.64 -11.40
C ALA A 135 -11.38 0.72 -11.82
N GLN A 136 -11.40 -0.55 -11.38
CA GLN A 136 -10.38 -1.52 -11.78
C GLN A 136 -10.42 -1.79 -13.30
N GLY A 137 -9.26 -2.12 -13.88
CA GLY A 137 -9.13 -2.34 -15.33
C GLY A 137 -9.11 -1.07 -16.18
N GLN A 138 -9.26 0.11 -15.57
CA GLN A 138 -9.30 1.40 -16.28
C GLN A 138 -7.96 2.16 -16.26
N GLY A 139 -6.86 1.53 -15.85
CA GLY A 139 -5.53 2.14 -15.84
C GLY A 139 -5.19 2.96 -14.58
N VAL A 140 -6.12 3.08 -13.61
CA VAL A 140 -5.93 3.88 -12.38
C VAL A 140 -4.66 3.50 -11.62
N GLY A 141 -4.44 2.20 -11.39
CA GLY A 141 -3.23 1.71 -10.72
C GLY A 141 -1.95 2.04 -11.50
N SER A 142 -2.02 2.03 -12.83
CA SER A 142 -0.88 2.36 -13.68
C SER A 142 -0.48 3.83 -13.56
N VAL A 143 -1.46 4.73 -13.52
CA VAL A 143 -1.18 6.17 -13.38
C VAL A 143 -0.59 6.47 -11.99
N LEU A 144 -1.12 5.85 -10.93
CA LEU A 144 -0.57 5.98 -9.56
C LEU A 144 0.86 5.45 -9.46
N MET A 145 1.13 4.26 -10.02
CA MET A 145 2.48 3.69 -10.02
C MET A 145 3.45 4.52 -10.85
N GLY A 146 3.01 5.06 -11.99
CA GLY A 146 3.81 5.99 -12.79
C GLY A 146 4.21 7.23 -12.01
N ALA A 147 3.28 7.85 -11.29
CA ALA A 147 3.54 9.02 -10.45
C ALA A 147 4.50 8.69 -9.29
N TYR A 148 4.34 7.52 -8.66
CA TYR A 148 5.26 7.05 -7.62
C TYR A 148 6.69 6.86 -8.16
N CYS A 149 6.84 6.16 -9.28
CA CYS A 149 8.15 5.93 -9.89
C CYS A 149 8.81 7.24 -10.33
N ALA A 150 8.05 8.14 -10.94
CA ALA A 150 8.55 9.47 -11.30
C ALA A 150 9.08 10.24 -10.08
N SER A 151 8.37 10.17 -8.95
CA SER A 151 8.82 10.82 -7.72
C SER A 151 10.09 10.17 -7.13
N CYS A 152 10.26 8.86 -7.27
CA CYS A 152 11.50 8.17 -6.89
C CYS A 152 12.68 8.64 -7.76
N ASP A 153 12.45 8.76 -9.07
CA ASP A 153 13.47 9.17 -10.04
C ASP A 153 13.86 10.64 -9.85
N GLU A 154 12.90 11.52 -9.57
CA GLU A 154 13.11 12.95 -9.33
C GLU A 154 13.94 13.21 -8.07
N ASP A 155 13.69 12.45 -7.00
CA ASP A 155 14.36 12.61 -5.71
C ASP A 155 15.62 11.71 -5.56
N ASP A 156 15.98 10.93 -6.61
CA ASP A 156 17.08 9.95 -6.62
C ASP A 156 16.99 8.96 -5.45
N LEU A 157 15.77 8.51 -5.12
CA LEU A 157 15.49 7.56 -4.06
C LEU A 157 15.09 6.20 -4.61
N PRO A 158 15.73 5.10 -4.17
CA PRO A 158 15.26 3.75 -4.48
C PRO A 158 13.82 3.53 -3.99
N GLY A 159 13.02 2.86 -4.82
CA GLY A 159 11.70 2.40 -4.42
C GLY A 159 11.79 1.07 -3.68
N TYR A 160 10.94 0.88 -2.66
CA TYR A 160 10.85 -0.35 -1.87
C TYR A 160 9.38 -0.69 -1.61
N LEU A 161 9.02 -1.96 -1.65
CA LEU A 161 7.69 -2.43 -1.28
C LEU A 161 7.71 -3.88 -0.78
N GLU A 162 6.66 -4.24 -0.02
CA GLU A 162 6.30 -5.61 0.28
C GLU A 162 4.98 -5.98 -0.40
N THR A 163 4.91 -7.22 -0.87
CA THR A 163 3.71 -7.79 -1.48
C THR A 163 3.63 -9.29 -1.22
N VAL A 164 2.69 -9.97 -1.87
CA VAL A 164 2.56 -11.42 -1.76
C VAL A 164 2.56 -12.09 -3.14
N ALA A 165 3.14 -13.28 -3.19
CA ALA A 165 2.92 -14.23 -4.28
C ALA A 165 1.90 -15.28 -3.83
N TRP A 166 0.88 -15.53 -4.64
CA TRP A 166 -0.10 -16.57 -4.39
C TRP A 166 0.37 -17.90 -4.92
N ALA A 167 0.18 -18.98 -4.16
CA ALA A 167 0.39 -20.33 -4.66
C ALA A 167 -0.65 -20.74 -5.71
N ASP A 168 -1.84 -20.13 -5.67
CA ASP A 168 -2.91 -20.32 -6.64
C ASP A 168 -2.65 -19.47 -7.89
N PRO A 169 -2.34 -20.08 -9.05
CA PRO A 169 -2.02 -19.36 -10.27
C PRO A 169 -3.24 -18.64 -10.90
N SER A 170 -4.45 -18.91 -10.44
CA SER A 170 -5.65 -18.20 -10.90
C SER A 170 -5.78 -16.80 -10.30
N LYS A 171 -5.06 -16.52 -9.20
CA LYS A 171 -5.03 -15.21 -8.59
C LYS A 171 -4.06 -14.28 -9.34
N PRO A 172 -4.41 -12.99 -9.48
CA PRO A 172 -3.57 -12.05 -10.19
C PRO A 172 -2.20 -11.90 -9.50
N SER A 173 -1.13 -12.01 -10.29
CA SER A 173 0.24 -11.81 -9.80
C SER A 173 0.48 -10.32 -9.58
N GLN A 174 0.57 -9.91 -8.33
CA GLN A 174 0.96 -8.55 -7.96
C GLN A 174 2.44 -8.29 -8.29
N GLN A 175 3.30 -9.31 -8.19
CA GLN A 175 4.70 -9.23 -8.57
C GLN A 175 4.86 -8.73 -10.01
N ARG A 176 4.14 -9.33 -10.98
CA ARG A 176 4.19 -8.92 -12.39
C ARG A 176 3.75 -7.46 -12.61
N LEU A 177 2.86 -6.96 -11.77
CA LEU A 177 2.49 -5.55 -11.82
C LEU A 177 3.72 -4.68 -11.53
N TYR A 178 4.42 -4.94 -10.43
CA TYR A 178 5.57 -4.15 -10.00
C TYR A 178 6.78 -4.32 -10.92
N GLU A 179 7.02 -5.54 -11.46
CA GLU A 179 8.08 -5.79 -12.43
C GLU A 179 7.97 -4.89 -13.67
N ARG A 180 6.75 -4.58 -14.13
CA ARG A 180 6.55 -3.62 -15.24
C ARG A 180 7.05 -2.21 -14.94
N TYR A 181 7.16 -1.85 -13.66
CA TYR A 181 7.69 -0.56 -13.21
C TYR A 181 9.15 -0.60 -12.81
N GLY A 182 9.87 -1.66 -13.17
CA GLY A 182 11.30 -1.81 -12.90
C GLY A 182 11.62 -2.31 -11.50
N PHE A 183 10.64 -2.78 -10.73
CA PHE A 183 10.91 -3.45 -9.48
C PHE A 183 11.47 -4.85 -9.73
N VAL A 184 12.46 -5.22 -8.92
CA VAL A 184 13.06 -6.56 -8.92
C VAL A 184 12.85 -7.22 -7.57
N LEU A 185 12.72 -8.54 -7.56
CA LEU A 185 12.61 -9.32 -6.33
C LEU A 185 13.93 -9.23 -5.56
N ALA A 186 13.86 -8.73 -4.32
CA ALA A 186 15.00 -8.62 -3.41
C ALA A 186 15.04 -9.77 -2.39
N HIS A 187 13.87 -10.18 -1.87
CA HIS A 187 13.78 -11.21 -0.85
C HIS A 187 12.42 -11.92 -0.88
N GLU A 188 12.43 -13.23 -0.55
CA GLU A 188 11.23 -14.02 -0.28
C GLU A 188 11.20 -14.39 1.20
N SER A 189 10.06 -14.23 1.83
CA SER A 189 9.85 -14.60 3.24
C SER A 189 8.73 -15.62 3.38
N PRO A 190 8.80 -16.52 4.38
CA PRO A 190 7.70 -17.43 4.65
C PRO A 190 6.40 -16.66 4.88
N GLY A 191 5.36 -17.03 4.11
CA GLY A 191 4.01 -16.52 4.30
C GLY A 191 3.16 -17.47 5.15
N GLY A 192 1.86 -17.49 4.87
CA GLY A 192 0.93 -18.47 5.41
C GLY A 192 0.55 -19.51 4.37
N ASP A 193 -0.51 -20.27 4.65
CA ASP A 193 -1.05 -21.24 3.70
C ASP A 193 -1.47 -20.52 2.41
N GLY A 194 -0.88 -20.94 1.29
CA GLY A 194 -1.22 -20.48 -0.04
C GLY A 194 -0.64 -19.13 -0.48
N TRP A 195 0.33 -18.54 0.25
CA TRP A 195 1.03 -17.34 -0.17
C TRP A 195 2.46 -17.25 0.40
N THR A 196 3.32 -16.51 -0.29
CA THR A 196 4.70 -16.18 0.10
C THR A 196 4.84 -14.66 0.15
N GLY A 197 5.53 -14.13 1.15
CA GLY A 197 5.86 -12.70 1.22
C GLY A 197 6.98 -12.36 0.25
N LEU A 198 6.84 -11.28 -0.49
CA LEU A 198 7.85 -10.77 -1.40
C LEU A 198 8.26 -9.36 -0.99
N THR A 199 9.57 -9.12 -0.99
CA THR A 199 10.14 -7.78 -0.90
C THR A 199 10.73 -7.42 -2.26
N MET A 200 10.40 -6.25 -2.77
CA MET A 200 10.87 -5.80 -4.08
C MET A 200 11.48 -4.40 -3.98
N THR A 201 12.52 -4.17 -4.78
CA THR A 201 13.23 -2.89 -4.86
C THR A 201 13.31 -2.39 -6.28
N ARG A 202 13.41 -1.08 -6.44
CA ARG A 202 13.59 -0.40 -7.73
C ARG A 202 14.65 0.68 -7.60
N GLU A 203 15.66 0.64 -8.45
CA GLU A 203 16.63 1.73 -8.53
C GLU A 203 16.04 2.94 -9.26
N PRO A 204 16.45 4.19 -8.92
CA PRO A 204 16.08 5.37 -9.68
C PRO A 204 16.45 5.23 -11.15
N GLY A 205 15.60 5.74 -12.04
CA GLY A 205 15.82 5.65 -13.49
C GLY A 205 15.61 4.27 -14.10
N ALA A 206 15.18 3.27 -13.33
CA ALA A 206 14.87 1.94 -13.88
C ALA A 206 13.74 2.02 -14.89
N SER A 207 13.94 1.35 -16.05
CA SER A 207 13.01 1.39 -17.17
C SER A 207 11.66 0.77 -16.83
N THR A 208 10.58 1.46 -17.16
CA THR A 208 9.24 0.90 -17.14
C THR A 208 8.96 0.15 -18.44
N SER A 209 8.58 -1.12 -18.36
CA SER A 209 8.17 -1.91 -19.54
C SER A 209 6.68 -1.65 -19.80
N THR A 210 6.40 -0.83 -20.81
CA THR A 210 5.04 -0.67 -21.34
C THR A 210 4.77 -1.85 -22.30
N THR A 211 4.06 -2.87 -21.81
CA THR A 211 3.50 -3.93 -22.67
C THR A 211 2.04 -4.13 -22.31
#